data_2a4a0acabb89c6349d9aa317a539de39
#
_entry.id   2a4a0acabb89c6349d9aa317a539de39
#
_cell.length_a   1.000
_cell.length_b   1.000
_cell.length_c   1.000
_cell.angle_alpha   90.00
_cell.angle_beta   90.00
_cell.angle_gamma   90.00
#
_symmetry.space_group_name_H-M   'P 1'
#
loop_
_entity.id
_entity.type
_entity.pdbx_description
1 polymer ?
#
loop_
_entity_poly.entity_id
_entity_poly.type
_entity_poly.pdbx_seq_one_letter_code
_entity_poly.pdbx_strand_id
1 'polypeptide(L)'
;QIQVGEERWNSYPKIIDDLKEKARSVGLWNLFLPESEFGAGLSNYEYAHLAEEMGKSHIASEAMNCSAPDTGNMEVIARYGNEQHQEEWLQPLLDGKIRSAFGMTEPGTASSDATNMQATAVLEGDEYVINGEKWWTSGAGDPRCKIIIFMCVTNPENAKHQRHSMILVPMDTEGVEIKKMMHVFGYDDAPHGHAHMKFTNVRVPKDNLLLGEGRGFEIAQGRLGPGRIHHCMRAIGSAEVALELMCRRGIDPSKVAFGKNLANLGANYDYIAESRIELNAARFLTLDAAAKMDTVGNKIAASEIAQIKVFAPNVALKIIDRAIQIHGGEGVSQLTPLASMYAHMRTLRLADGPDEVHRRAVARHELGKYIAK
;
A
#
# COMPACT_ATOMS: atom_id res chain seq x y z
N GLN A 1 12.22 21.41 -0.03
CA GLN A 1 13.61 21.19 0.41
C GLN A 1 13.85 19.69 0.47
N ILE A 2 14.78 19.18 -0.31
CA ILE A 2 15.25 17.80 -0.21
C ILE A 2 16.21 17.78 0.98
N GLN A 3 15.80 17.14 2.08
CA GLN A 3 16.72 16.84 3.18
C GLN A 3 17.70 15.77 2.71
N VAL A 4 18.97 15.91 3.05
CA VAL A 4 20.04 14.96 2.71
C VAL A 4 20.70 14.44 3.99
N GLY A 5 21.24 13.22 3.91
CA GLY A 5 21.91 12.59 5.04
C GLY A 5 20.95 11.95 6.06
N GLU A 6 21.47 11.65 7.25
CA GLU A 6 20.73 10.94 8.33
C GLU A 6 19.58 11.76 8.92
N GLU A 7 19.62 13.09 8.82
CA GLU A 7 18.58 13.98 9.36
C GLU A 7 17.20 13.75 8.74
N ARG A 8 17.14 13.26 7.51
CA ARG A 8 15.87 12.93 6.84
C ARG A 8 15.11 11.75 7.45
N TRP A 9 15.74 10.95 8.29
CA TRP A 9 15.08 9.90 9.07
C TRP A 9 14.42 10.41 10.34
N ASN A 10 14.82 11.59 10.81
CA ASN A 10 14.37 12.15 12.08
C ASN A 10 13.34 13.28 11.90
N SER A 11 13.03 13.66 10.68
CA SER A 11 12.13 14.78 10.40
C SER A 11 11.37 14.58 9.08
N TYR A 12 10.29 15.31 8.92
CA TYR A 12 9.52 15.37 7.68
C TYR A 12 9.25 16.83 7.32
N PRO A 13 9.00 17.15 6.03
CA PRO A 13 8.77 18.52 5.61
C PRO A 13 7.54 19.15 6.26
N LYS A 14 7.68 20.34 6.85
CA LYS A 14 6.57 21.07 7.49
C LYS A 14 5.37 21.30 6.57
N ILE A 15 5.59 21.40 5.26
CA ILE A 15 4.52 21.55 4.27
C ILE A 15 3.46 20.44 4.38
N ILE A 16 3.84 19.25 4.88
CA ILE A 16 2.89 18.15 5.09
C ILE A 16 1.85 18.52 6.14
N ASP A 17 2.25 19.15 7.25
CA ASP A 17 1.32 19.59 8.29
C ASP A 17 0.40 20.69 7.79
N ASP A 18 0.95 21.67 7.06
CA ASP A 18 0.17 22.77 6.47
C ASP A 18 -0.88 22.22 5.48
N LEU A 19 -0.52 21.19 4.69
CA LEU A 19 -1.44 20.52 3.78
C LEU A 19 -2.49 19.69 4.52
N LYS A 20 -2.13 19.04 5.63
CA LYS A 20 -3.08 18.31 6.49
C LYS A 20 -4.13 19.24 7.09
N GLU A 21 -3.72 20.40 7.60
CA GLU A 21 -4.65 21.41 8.11
C GLU A 21 -5.58 21.92 7.01
N LYS A 22 -5.03 22.20 5.84
CA LYS A 22 -5.84 22.59 4.68
C LYS A 22 -6.83 21.50 4.26
N ALA A 23 -6.40 20.24 4.20
CA ALA A 23 -7.28 19.13 3.86
C ALA A 23 -8.45 19.01 4.85
N ARG A 24 -8.18 19.10 6.15
CA ARG A 24 -9.21 19.11 7.21
C ARG A 24 -10.19 20.26 7.03
N SER A 25 -9.69 21.47 6.80
CA SER A 25 -10.53 22.68 6.69
C SER A 25 -11.51 22.65 5.52
N VAL A 26 -11.24 21.84 4.50
CA VAL A 26 -12.12 21.69 3.31
C VAL A 26 -12.81 20.32 3.25
N GLY A 27 -12.77 19.53 4.34
CA GLY A 27 -13.45 18.24 4.43
C GLY A 27 -12.78 17.08 3.66
N LEU A 28 -11.51 17.21 3.28
CA LEU A 28 -10.73 16.17 2.59
C LEU A 28 -9.85 15.40 3.57
N TRP A 29 -10.46 14.74 4.57
CA TRP A 29 -9.76 14.05 5.63
C TRP A 29 -10.38 12.68 5.91
N ASN A 30 -9.56 11.62 6.07
CA ASN A 30 -9.99 10.25 6.37
C ASN A 30 -11.04 9.70 5.37
N LEU A 31 -10.94 10.05 4.12
CA LEU A 31 -11.95 9.74 3.10
C LEU A 31 -12.05 8.24 2.77
N PHE A 32 -11.05 7.44 3.15
CA PHE A 32 -10.93 6.02 2.80
C PHE A 32 -11.81 5.10 3.64
N LEU A 33 -12.20 5.53 4.85
CA LEU A 33 -12.86 4.66 5.83
C LEU A 33 -14.38 4.68 5.58
N PRO A 34 -15.00 3.50 5.27
CA PRO A 34 -16.42 3.44 4.91
C PRO A 34 -17.35 3.58 6.12
N GLU A 35 -16.88 3.23 7.32
CA GLU A 35 -17.66 3.35 8.54
C GLU A 35 -17.87 4.83 8.90
N SER A 36 -19.13 5.28 8.94
CA SER A 36 -19.49 6.69 9.16
C SER A 36 -19.07 7.25 10.51
N GLU A 37 -18.92 6.41 11.54
CA GLU A 37 -18.47 6.80 12.88
C GLU A 37 -17.02 7.30 12.89
N PHE A 38 -16.15 6.71 12.06
CA PHE A 38 -14.72 7.00 12.05
C PHE A 38 -14.24 7.70 10.78
N GLY A 39 -15.05 7.76 9.74
CA GLY A 39 -14.65 8.29 8.45
C GLY A 39 -15.74 9.05 7.72
N ALA A 40 -15.52 9.31 6.42
CA ALA A 40 -16.45 10.06 5.58
C ALA A 40 -17.67 9.24 5.12
N GLY A 41 -17.68 7.92 5.36
CA GLY A 41 -18.78 7.03 4.96
C GLY A 41 -18.92 6.82 3.45
N LEU A 42 -17.85 7.10 2.67
CA LEU A 42 -17.84 6.87 1.23
C LEU A 42 -17.78 5.38 0.92
N SER A 43 -18.50 4.95 -0.12
CA SER A 43 -18.32 3.62 -0.69
C SER A 43 -16.92 3.46 -1.30
N ASN A 44 -16.50 2.22 -1.53
CA ASN A 44 -15.22 1.97 -2.22
C ASN A 44 -15.22 2.53 -3.65
N TYR A 45 -16.37 2.53 -4.32
CA TYR A 45 -16.53 3.12 -5.64
C TYR A 45 -16.33 4.64 -5.61
N GLU A 46 -16.96 5.36 -4.67
CA GLU A 46 -16.81 6.81 -4.52
C GLU A 46 -15.37 7.18 -4.14
N TYR A 47 -14.80 6.48 -3.17
CA TYR A 47 -13.41 6.71 -2.76
C TYR A 47 -12.40 6.36 -3.86
N ALA A 48 -12.70 5.42 -4.75
CA ALA A 48 -11.82 5.04 -5.86
C ALA A 48 -11.45 6.26 -6.74
N HIS A 49 -12.43 7.11 -7.07
CA HIS A 49 -12.19 8.33 -7.84
C HIS A 49 -11.24 9.31 -7.11
N LEU A 50 -11.41 9.45 -5.79
CA LEU A 50 -10.54 10.31 -4.96
C LEU A 50 -9.14 9.72 -4.84
N ALA A 51 -9.03 8.40 -4.75
CA ALA A 51 -7.74 7.70 -4.72
C ALA A 51 -6.96 7.89 -6.03
N GLU A 52 -7.63 7.94 -7.18
CA GLU A 52 -6.98 8.28 -8.46
C GLU A 52 -6.41 9.69 -8.43
N GLU A 53 -7.19 10.68 -7.98
CA GLU A 53 -6.71 12.07 -7.87
C GLU A 53 -5.51 12.18 -6.91
N MET A 54 -5.56 11.50 -5.76
CA MET A 54 -4.42 11.43 -4.84
C MET A 54 -3.19 10.77 -5.46
N GLY A 55 -3.38 9.80 -6.36
CA GLY A 55 -2.29 9.12 -7.08
C GLY A 55 -1.48 10.03 -7.99
N LYS A 56 -2.01 11.20 -8.37
CA LYS A 56 -1.31 12.19 -9.20
C LYS A 56 -0.20 12.94 -8.45
N SER A 57 -0.18 12.88 -7.12
CA SER A 57 0.83 13.52 -6.29
C SER A 57 1.37 12.58 -5.23
N HIS A 58 2.69 12.52 -5.11
CA HIS A 58 3.39 11.65 -4.16
C HIS A 58 2.98 11.89 -2.69
N ILE A 59 2.61 13.12 -2.33
CA ILE A 59 2.29 13.51 -0.95
C ILE A 59 0.79 13.62 -0.67
N ALA A 60 -0.08 13.57 -1.69
CA ALA A 60 -1.50 13.86 -1.51
C ALA A 60 -2.20 12.88 -0.57
N SER A 61 -1.89 11.59 -0.68
CA SER A 61 -2.47 10.57 0.23
C SER A 61 -2.10 10.84 1.69
N GLU A 62 -0.87 11.24 1.98
CA GLU A 62 -0.48 11.59 3.36
C GLU A 62 -1.14 12.89 3.83
N ALA A 63 -1.19 13.90 2.97
CA ALA A 63 -1.84 15.18 3.29
C ALA A 63 -3.32 15.03 3.66
N MET A 64 -4.00 14.02 3.12
CA MET A 64 -5.42 13.72 3.39
C MET A 64 -5.62 12.59 4.43
N ASN A 65 -4.55 12.14 5.09
CA ASN A 65 -4.54 10.99 6.00
C ASN A 65 -5.10 9.70 5.37
N CYS A 66 -4.81 9.51 4.10
CA CYS A 66 -5.28 8.39 3.27
C CYS A 66 -4.13 7.52 2.74
N SER A 67 -2.94 7.57 3.37
CA SER A 67 -1.78 6.80 2.91
C SER A 67 -1.70 5.43 3.55
N ALA A 68 -1.17 4.46 2.81
CA ALA A 68 -0.80 3.16 3.36
C ALA A 68 0.53 3.27 4.15
N PRO A 69 0.73 2.44 5.18
CA PRO A 69 -0.15 1.35 5.66
C PRO A 69 -1.24 1.83 6.62
N ASP A 70 -1.27 3.12 7.00
CA ASP A 70 -2.14 3.65 8.04
C ASP A 70 -3.63 3.40 7.74
N THR A 71 -4.06 3.58 6.49
CA THR A 71 -5.45 3.33 6.11
C THR A 71 -5.91 1.91 6.44
N GLY A 72 -5.14 0.91 6.02
CA GLY A 72 -5.46 -0.48 6.31
C GLY A 72 -5.35 -0.83 7.80
N ASN A 73 -4.43 -0.18 8.54
CA ASN A 73 -4.29 -0.39 9.96
C ASN A 73 -5.44 0.27 10.75
N MET A 74 -5.87 1.46 10.34
CA MET A 74 -7.05 2.11 10.92
C MET A 74 -8.32 1.28 10.68
N GLU A 75 -8.51 0.72 9.48
CA GLU A 75 -9.63 -0.20 9.22
C GLU A 75 -9.58 -1.45 10.11
N VAL A 76 -8.40 -2.02 10.33
CA VAL A 76 -8.24 -3.19 11.20
C VAL A 76 -8.61 -2.86 12.64
N ILE A 77 -8.11 -1.74 13.18
CA ILE A 77 -8.41 -1.36 14.57
C ILE A 77 -9.87 -0.96 14.72
N ALA A 78 -10.46 -0.25 13.75
CA ALA A 78 -11.87 0.11 13.77
C ALA A 78 -12.80 -1.11 13.81
N ARG A 79 -12.48 -2.17 13.05
CA ARG A 79 -13.31 -3.38 12.93
C ARG A 79 -13.06 -4.43 13.99
N TYR A 80 -11.82 -4.58 14.41
CA TYR A 80 -11.36 -5.73 15.20
C TYR A 80 -10.73 -5.34 16.53
N GLY A 81 -10.44 -4.06 16.74
CA GLY A 81 -9.98 -3.52 18.02
C GLY A 81 -11.11 -3.41 19.04
N ASN A 82 -10.75 -3.49 20.32
CA ASN A 82 -11.62 -3.14 21.42
C ASN A 82 -11.64 -1.62 21.68
N GLU A 83 -12.46 -1.14 22.62
CA GLU A 83 -12.57 0.27 22.96
C GLU A 83 -11.22 0.89 23.36
N GLN A 84 -10.40 0.18 24.13
CA GLN A 84 -9.06 0.64 24.51
C GLN A 84 -8.15 0.79 23.27
N HIS A 85 -8.16 -0.14 22.33
CA HIS A 85 -7.40 -0.05 21.07
C HIS A 85 -7.84 1.14 20.22
N GLN A 86 -9.13 1.42 20.21
CA GLN A 86 -9.69 2.55 19.46
C GLN A 86 -9.30 3.88 20.10
N GLU A 87 -9.35 3.99 21.41
CA GLU A 87 -8.97 5.21 22.12
C GLU A 87 -7.45 5.47 22.05
N GLU A 88 -6.65 4.43 22.30
CA GLU A 88 -5.20 4.56 22.41
C GLU A 88 -4.50 4.69 21.05
N TRP A 89 -4.98 3.97 20.01
CA TRP A 89 -4.30 3.89 18.73
C TRP A 89 -5.10 4.43 17.55
N LEU A 90 -6.39 4.07 17.43
CA LEU A 90 -7.19 4.50 16.29
C LEU A 90 -7.41 6.02 16.30
N GLN A 91 -7.81 6.59 17.42
CA GLN A 91 -8.09 8.02 17.49
C GLN A 91 -6.87 8.88 17.15
N PRO A 92 -5.66 8.64 17.69
CA PRO A 92 -4.47 9.38 17.26
C PRO A 92 -4.08 9.18 15.80
N LEU A 93 -4.34 8.00 15.22
CA LEU A 93 -4.15 7.74 13.78
C LEU A 93 -5.14 8.54 12.95
N LEU A 94 -6.42 8.54 13.31
CA LEU A 94 -7.48 9.34 12.66
C LEU A 94 -7.18 10.84 12.76
N ASP A 95 -6.62 11.28 13.87
CA ASP A 95 -6.15 12.65 14.04
C ASP A 95 -4.88 12.97 13.25
N GLY A 96 -4.23 11.97 12.65
CA GLY A 96 -2.95 12.13 11.94
C GLY A 96 -1.79 12.57 12.82
N LYS A 97 -1.89 12.36 14.15
CA LYS A 97 -0.86 12.67 15.16
C LYS A 97 0.24 11.64 15.18
N ILE A 98 -0.10 10.37 14.94
CA ILE A 98 0.83 9.26 14.85
C ILE A 98 0.69 8.56 13.50
N ARG A 99 1.66 7.70 13.20
CA ARG A 99 1.62 6.76 12.09
C ARG A 99 1.76 5.33 12.59
N SER A 100 1.60 4.38 11.70
CA SER A 100 1.62 2.96 12.01
C SER A 100 2.41 2.16 10.99
N ALA A 101 2.70 0.90 11.34
CA ALA A 101 3.30 -0.05 10.43
C ALA A 101 2.55 -1.39 10.46
N PHE A 102 2.82 -2.26 9.47
CA PHE A 102 2.22 -3.59 9.38
C PHE A 102 3.32 -4.63 9.18
N GLY A 103 3.54 -5.45 10.20
CA GLY A 103 4.58 -6.47 10.24
C GLY A 103 4.05 -7.85 9.84
N MET A 104 4.10 -8.17 8.56
CA MET A 104 3.64 -9.46 8.04
C MET A 104 4.78 -10.25 7.40
N THR A 105 5.40 -9.72 6.36
CA THR A 105 6.43 -10.36 5.54
C THR A 105 7.70 -10.67 6.33
N GLU A 106 8.30 -11.84 6.10
CA GLU A 106 9.50 -12.32 6.80
C GLU A 106 10.65 -12.63 5.84
N PRO A 107 11.93 -12.35 6.21
CA PRO A 107 13.07 -12.60 5.34
C PRO A 107 13.37 -14.10 5.14
N GLY A 108 12.99 -14.93 6.10
CA GLY A 108 13.31 -16.38 6.12
C GLY A 108 12.30 -17.26 5.41
N THR A 109 11.17 -16.71 4.93
CA THR A 109 10.08 -17.51 4.35
C THR A 109 9.56 -16.96 3.04
N ALA A 110 8.92 -17.82 2.24
CA ALA A 110 8.16 -17.41 1.06
C ALA A 110 6.83 -16.77 1.50
N SER A 111 6.86 -15.50 1.87
CA SER A 111 5.77 -14.75 2.49
C SER A 111 4.56 -14.49 1.55
N SER A 112 4.67 -14.80 0.26
CA SER A 112 3.54 -14.82 -0.68
C SER A 112 2.47 -15.85 -0.29
N ASP A 113 2.83 -16.92 0.42
CA ASP A 113 1.92 -17.76 1.18
C ASP A 113 1.92 -17.27 2.65
N ALA A 114 0.90 -16.50 3.01
CA ALA A 114 0.76 -15.92 4.35
C ALA A 114 0.72 -16.96 5.48
N THR A 115 0.49 -18.22 5.16
CA THR A 115 0.50 -19.31 6.13
C THR A 115 1.90 -19.83 6.45
N ASN A 116 2.94 -19.34 5.77
CA ASN A 116 4.34 -19.70 6.02
C ASN A 116 5.04 -18.79 7.05
N MET A 117 4.36 -17.78 7.60
CA MET A 117 4.94 -16.90 8.62
C MET A 117 5.35 -17.70 9.85
N GLN A 118 6.55 -17.41 10.39
CA GLN A 118 7.19 -18.18 11.45
C GLN A 118 7.41 -17.38 12.74
N ALA A 119 7.34 -16.05 12.69
CA ALA A 119 7.40 -15.23 13.90
C ALA A 119 6.35 -15.70 14.90
N THR A 120 6.71 -15.82 16.17
CA THR A 120 5.89 -16.43 17.22
C THR A 120 5.45 -15.42 18.26
N ALA A 121 4.30 -15.70 18.90
CA ALA A 121 3.90 -15.07 20.14
C ALA A 121 3.38 -16.16 21.09
N VAL A 122 3.97 -16.25 22.26
CA VAL A 122 3.63 -17.23 23.30
C VAL A 122 2.99 -16.49 24.48
N LEU A 123 1.82 -16.92 24.93
CA LEU A 123 1.18 -16.34 26.10
C LEU A 123 1.86 -16.83 27.38
N GLU A 124 2.43 -15.92 28.15
CA GLU A 124 3.05 -16.16 29.46
C GLU A 124 2.33 -15.30 30.52
N GLY A 125 1.44 -15.91 31.28
CA GLY A 125 0.60 -15.16 32.22
C GLY A 125 -0.36 -14.22 31.52
N ASP A 126 -0.19 -12.91 31.71
CA ASP A 126 -1.01 -11.87 31.11
C ASP A 126 -0.33 -11.14 29.95
N GLU A 127 0.80 -11.67 29.43
CA GLU A 127 1.56 -11.06 28.37
C GLU A 127 1.85 -12.05 27.23
N TYR A 128 1.86 -11.54 25.98
CA TYR A 128 2.48 -12.26 24.87
C TYR A 128 3.97 -11.94 24.79
N VAL A 129 4.79 -12.98 24.67
CA VAL A 129 6.22 -12.89 24.37
C VAL A 129 6.46 -13.14 22.90
N ILE A 130 6.87 -12.10 22.18
CA ILE A 130 6.99 -12.09 20.73
C ILE A 130 8.44 -12.24 20.30
N ASN A 131 8.69 -13.16 19.35
CA ASN A 131 10.00 -13.40 18.75
C ASN A 131 9.90 -13.57 17.24
N GLY A 132 10.85 -13.00 16.49
CA GLY A 132 10.94 -13.16 15.06
C GLY A 132 11.55 -11.98 14.32
N GLU A 133 11.50 -12.03 13.01
CA GLU A 133 11.94 -10.93 12.13
C GLU A 133 10.86 -10.60 11.11
N LYS A 134 10.72 -9.32 10.82
CA LYS A 134 9.85 -8.79 9.76
C LYS A 134 10.66 -7.89 8.84
N TRP A 135 10.37 -7.91 7.55
CA TRP A 135 11.00 -6.98 6.62
C TRP A 135 9.97 -6.36 5.66
N TRP A 136 10.39 -5.38 4.90
CA TRP A 136 9.49 -4.56 4.09
C TRP A 136 8.34 -3.99 4.92
N THR A 137 8.64 -3.69 6.19
CA THR A 137 7.70 -3.08 7.12
C THR A 137 7.65 -1.58 6.84
N SER A 138 6.79 -1.21 5.89
CA SER A 138 6.66 0.16 5.42
C SER A 138 6.12 1.07 6.52
N GLY A 139 6.68 2.27 6.62
CA GLY A 139 6.30 3.26 7.63
C GLY A 139 7.03 3.15 8.96
N ALA A 140 7.71 2.04 9.24
CA ALA A 140 8.37 1.84 10.53
C ALA A 140 9.59 2.75 10.76
N GLY A 141 10.14 3.37 9.71
CA GLY A 141 11.22 4.35 9.82
C GLY A 141 10.78 5.74 10.25
N ASP A 142 9.50 6.06 10.12
CA ASP A 142 8.96 7.38 10.44
C ASP A 142 9.00 7.62 11.97
N PRO A 143 9.54 8.73 12.47
CA PRO A 143 9.57 9.02 13.91
C PRO A 143 8.17 9.15 14.53
N ARG A 144 7.15 9.38 13.71
CA ARG A 144 5.74 9.39 14.12
C ARG A 144 5.12 8.00 14.18
N CYS A 145 5.77 6.94 13.68
CA CYS A 145 5.29 5.57 13.79
C CYS A 145 5.34 5.12 15.26
N LYS A 146 4.16 4.85 15.85
CA LYS A 146 4.06 4.49 17.27
C LYS A 146 3.55 3.08 17.50
N ILE A 147 2.92 2.48 16.49
CA ILE A 147 2.29 1.17 16.62
C ILE A 147 2.52 0.32 15.37
N ILE A 148 2.75 -0.96 15.57
CA ILE A 148 2.79 -1.97 14.50
C ILE A 148 1.71 -3.02 14.76
N ILE A 149 0.97 -3.40 13.71
CA ILE A 149 0.14 -4.61 13.72
C ILE A 149 1.05 -5.77 13.30
N PHE A 150 1.31 -6.67 14.23
CA PHE A 150 2.27 -7.75 14.08
C PHE A 150 1.56 -9.09 13.86
N MET A 151 1.80 -9.74 12.72
CA MET A 151 1.27 -11.08 12.42
C MET A 151 2.24 -12.15 12.89
N CYS A 152 1.77 -13.10 13.70
CA CYS A 152 2.58 -14.14 14.33
C CYS A 152 1.82 -15.45 14.50
N VAL A 153 2.56 -16.53 14.74
CA VAL A 153 2.03 -17.84 15.12
C VAL A 153 1.78 -17.85 16.62
N THR A 154 0.53 -18.07 17.01
CA THR A 154 0.12 -18.31 18.41
C THR A 154 -0.29 -19.76 18.64
N ASN A 155 -0.88 -20.41 17.63
CA ASN A 155 -1.49 -21.73 17.74
C ASN A 155 -0.92 -22.69 16.67
N PRO A 156 0.34 -23.16 16.80
CA PRO A 156 1.02 -23.94 15.76
C PRO A 156 0.31 -25.26 15.41
N GLU A 157 -0.42 -25.85 16.36
CA GLU A 157 -1.12 -27.13 16.21
C GLU A 157 -2.48 -26.99 15.49
N ASN A 158 -3.00 -25.77 15.32
CA ASN A 158 -4.28 -25.54 14.67
C ASN A 158 -4.20 -25.77 13.15
N ALA A 159 -5.37 -25.83 12.51
CA ALA A 159 -5.47 -25.85 11.05
C ALA A 159 -4.74 -24.66 10.42
N LYS A 160 -4.16 -24.85 9.23
CA LYS A 160 -3.21 -23.93 8.55
C LYS A 160 -3.62 -22.44 8.59
N HIS A 161 -4.91 -22.15 8.40
CA HIS A 161 -5.43 -20.76 8.41
C HIS A 161 -5.85 -20.25 9.80
N GLN A 162 -5.66 -21.04 10.84
CA GLN A 162 -6.01 -20.73 12.23
C GLN A 162 -4.80 -20.73 13.16
N ARG A 163 -3.59 -20.70 12.60
CA ARG A 163 -2.32 -20.67 13.37
C ARG A 163 -1.88 -19.30 13.76
N HIS A 164 -2.29 -18.27 13.01
CA HIS A 164 -1.78 -16.93 13.11
C HIS A 164 -2.77 -16.00 13.78
N SER A 165 -2.21 -15.10 14.59
CA SER A 165 -2.91 -13.99 15.23
C SER A 165 -2.31 -12.66 14.81
N MET A 166 -2.99 -11.56 15.11
CA MET A 166 -2.47 -10.22 14.98
C MET A 166 -2.47 -9.54 16.34
N ILE A 167 -1.33 -8.96 16.69
CA ILE A 167 -1.09 -8.32 17.99
C ILE A 167 -0.60 -6.90 17.75
N LEU A 168 -1.14 -5.94 18.51
CA LEU A 168 -0.66 -4.56 18.54
C LEU A 168 0.63 -4.48 19.35
N VAL A 169 1.71 -3.99 18.73
CA VAL A 169 3.02 -3.83 19.38
C VAL A 169 3.43 -2.37 19.30
N PRO A 170 3.54 -1.65 20.44
CA PRO A 170 4.11 -0.31 20.46
C PRO A 170 5.56 -0.33 19.97
N MET A 171 5.95 0.68 19.18
CA MET A 171 7.28 0.71 18.56
C MET A 171 8.43 0.93 19.54
N ASP A 172 8.16 1.46 20.71
CA ASP A 172 9.12 1.71 21.81
C ASP A 172 9.21 0.57 22.83
N THR A 173 8.52 -0.56 22.58
CA THR A 173 8.59 -1.73 23.46
C THR A 173 10.00 -2.32 23.43
N GLU A 174 10.55 -2.66 24.61
CA GLU A 174 11.86 -3.31 24.74
C GLU A 174 11.94 -4.56 23.88
N GLY A 175 13.04 -4.72 23.13
CA GLY A 175 13.26 -5.83 22.21
C GLY A 175 12.79 -5.59 20.79
N VAL A 176 12.12 -4.47 20.49
CA VAL A 176 11.81 -4.02 19.11
C VAL A 176 13.02 -3.29 18.54
N GLU A 177 13.56 -3.79 17.44
CA GLU A 177 14.77 -3.24 16.80
C GLU A 177 14.57 -3.07 15.30
N ILE A 178 14.92 -1.89 14.77
CA ILE A 178 15.08 -1.67 13.33
C ILE A 178 16.51 -2.01 12.95
N LYS A 179 16.72 -3.12 12.23
CA LYS A 179 18.06 -3.57 11.81
C LYS A 179 18.63 -2.74 10.68
N LYS A 180 17.80 -2.41 9.70
CA LYS A 180 18.16 -1.59 8.53
C LYS A 180 16.94 -1.17 7.75
N MET A 181 17.09 -0.14 6.91
CA MET A 181 16.11 0.24 5.90
C MET A 181 16.41 -0.45 4.57
N MET A 182 15.35 -0.92 3.91
CA MET A 182 15.42 -1.55 2.60
C MET A 182 15.22 -0.47 1.51
N HIS A 183 15.92 -0.61 0.41
CA HIS A 183 15.84 0.34 -0.72
C HIS A 183 15.14 -0.30 -1.91
N VAL A 184 14.31 0.48 -2.61
CA VAL A 184 13.71 0.10 -3.89
C VAL A 184 14.50 0.78 -4.99
N PHE A 185 15.34 0.04 -5.70
CA PHE A 185 16.24 0.59 -6.75
C PHE A 185 17.07 1.79 -6.29
N GLY A 186 17.47 1.83 -5.01
CA GLY A 186 18.21 2.94 -4.42
C GLY A 186 17.36 4.02 -3.75
N TYR A 187 16.05 4.03 -3.94
CA TYR A 187 15.12 4.90 -3.19
C TYR A 187 14.81 4.28 -1.83
N ASP A 188 14.99 5.03 -0.76
CA ASP A 188 14.80 4.58 0.62
C ASP A 188 13.53 5.13 1.30
N ASP A 189 12.87 6.11 0.65
CA ASP A 189 11.60 6.70 1.07
C ASP A 189 11.60 7.30 2.48
N ALA A 190 12.78 7.81 2.92
CA ALA A 190 12.88 8.46 4.23
C ALA A 190 11.93 9.66 4.37
N PRO A 191 11.30 9.88 5.54
CA PRO A 191 11.46 9.11 6.79
C PRO A 191 10.58 7.85 6.88
N HIS A 192 9.62 7.67 5.99
CA HIS A 192 8.67 6.54 5.97
C HIS A 192 9.40 5.20 5.96
N GLY A 193 10.22 4.95 4.94
CA GLY A 193 11.10 3.80 4.79
C GLY A 193 10.40 2.44 4.72
N HIS A 194 11.21 1.41 4.52
CA HIS A 194 10.79 0.01 4.51
C HIS A 194 11.74 -0.78 5.42
N ALA A 195 11.36 -0.98 6.68
CA ALA A 195 12.27 -1.53 7.68
C ALA A 195 12.42 -3.05 7.60
N HIS A 196 13.64 -3.52 7.87
CA HIS A 196 13.90 -4.86 8.36
C HIS A 196 14.00 -4.78 9.88
N MET A 197 13.08 -5.45 10.57
CA MET A 197 12.91 -5.38 12.01
C MET A 197 13.18 -6.72 12.67
N LYS A 198 13.67 -6.69 13.91
CA LYS A 198 13.84 -7.84 14.77
C LYS A 198 13.06 -7.62 16.07
N PHE A 199 12.47 -8.69 16.54
CA PHE A 199 11.70 -8.76 17.78
C PHE A 199 12.33 -9.86 18.64
N THR A 200 12.83 -9.47 19.82
CA THR A 200 13.53 -10.38 20.74
C THR A 200 12.88 -10.29 22.12
N ASN A 201 12.12 -11.31 22.51
CA ASN A 201 11.39 -11.38 23.77
C ASN A 201 10.55 -10.13 24.05
N VAL A 202 9.94 -9.59 23.01
CA VAL A 202 9.09 -8.39 23.12
C VAL A 202 7.83 -8.77 23.89
N ARG A 203 7.57 -8.08 25.00
CA ARG A 203 6.43 -8.33 25.88
C ARG A 203 5.36 -7.29 25.70
N VAL A 204 4.14 -7.73 25.44
CA VAL A 204 2.96 -6.88 25.33
C VAL A 204 1.79 -7.51 26.08
N PRO A 205 0.86 -6.68 26.63
CA PRO A 205 -0.34 -7.19 27.30
C PRO A 205 -1.14 -8.13 26.39
N LYS A 206 -1.74 -9.16 26.99
CA LYS A 206 -2.60 -10.11 26.23
C LYS A 206 -3.77 -9.40 25.54
N ASP A 207 -4.23 -8.30 26.08
CA ASP A 207 -5.34 -7.52 25.56
C ASP A 207 -4.99 -6.76 24.27
N ASN A 208 -3.69 -6.71 23.88
CA ASN A 208 -3.24 -6.19 22.57
C ASN A 208 -3.58 -7.15 21.41
N LEU A 209 -4.13 -8.31 21.70
CA LEU A 209 -4.62 -9.26 20.69
C LEU A 209 -5.85 -8.71 19.96
N LEU A 210 -5.79 -8.69 18.63
CA LEU A 210 -6.92 -8.28 17.79
C LEU A 210 -7.85 -9.45 17.49
N LEU A 211 -9.16 -9.28 17.69
CA LEU A 211 -10.26 -10.21 17.37
C LEU A 211 -10.21 -11.55 18.11
N GLY A 212 -9.04 -12.11 18.38
CA GLY A 212 -8.85 -13.40 19.04
C GLY A 212 -7.73 -14.24 18.42
N GLU A 213 -7.28 -15.25 19.18
CA GLU A 213 -6.23 -16.16 18.71
C GLU A 213 -6.66 -16.97 17.48
N GLY A 214 -5.71 -17.21 16.58
CA GLY A 214 -5.92 -17.96 15.36
C GLY A 214 -6.71 -17.24 14.27
N ARG A 215 -7.08 -15.96 14.46
CA ARG A 215 -7.91 -15.20 13.53
C ARG A 215 -7.10 -14.18 12.69
N GLY A 216 -5.78 -14.21 12.76
CA GLY A 216 -4.92 -13.29 12.02
C GLY A 216 -5.08 -13.38 10.50
N PHE A 217 -5.33 -14.58 9.96
CA PHE A 217 -5.58 -14.75 8.53
C PHE A 217 -6.89 -14.09 8.06
N GLU A 218 -7.93 -14.17 8.87
CA GLU A 218 -9.23 -13.51 8.64
C GLU A 218 -9.06 -11.99 8.59
N ILE A 219 -8.34 -11.42 9.57
CA ILE A 219 -8.03 -9.99 9.61
C ILE A 219 -7.24 -9.57 8.36
N ALA A 220 -6.23 -10.35 7.97
CA ALA A 220 -5.43 -10.06 6.78
C ALA A 220 -6.28 -9.99 5.50
N GLN A 221 -7.22 -10.91 5.33
CA GLN A 221 -8.11 -10.92 4.16
C GLN A 221 -9.08 -9.72 4.17
N GLY A 222 -9.61 -9.35 5.32
CA GLY A 222 -10.49 -8.18 5.48
C GLY A 222 -9.78 -6.88 5.13
N ARG A 223 -8.53 -6.71 5.57
CA ARG A 223 -7.70 -5.53 5.33
C ARG A 223 -7.27 -5.36 3.87
N LEU A 224 -6.87 -6.45 3.21
CA LEU A 224 -6.22 -6.38 1.90
C LEU A 224 -7.19 -6.13 0.74
N GLY A 225 -8.49 -6.40 0.88
CA GLY A 225 -9.48 -6.23 -0.17
C GLY A 225 -9.61 -4.77 -0.63
N PRO A 226 -10.09 -3.86 0.23
CA PRO A 226 -10.20 -2.43 -0.08
C PRO A 226 -8.87 -1.80 -0.45
N GLY A 227 -7.81 -2.11 0.29
CA GLY A 227 -6.46 -1.60 0.03
C GLY A 227 -5.97 -1.86 -1.39
N ARG A 228 -6.30 -3.00 -2.00
CA ARG A 228 -5.93 -3.32 -3.39
C ARG A 228 -6.60 -2.41 -4.40
N ILE A 229 -7.88 -2.05 -4.20
CA ILE A 229 -8.59 -1.08 -5.04
C ILE A 229 -7.93 0.28 -4.93
N HIS A 230 -7.66 0.74 -3.71
CA HIS A 230 -7.00 2.03 -3.44
C HIS A 230 -5.62 2.11 -4.10
N HIS A 231 -4.80 1.07 -4.00
CA HIS A 231 -3.50 1.00 -4.65
C HIS A 231 -3.60 1.03 -6.17
N CYS A 232 -4.55 0.30 -6.76
CA CYS A 232 -4.76 0.29 -8.20
C CYS A 232 -5.18 1.66 -8.72
N MET A 233 -6.10 2.36 -8.02
CA MET A 233 -6.53 3.69 -8.42
C MET A 233 -5.41 4.72 -8.29
N ARG A 234 -4.62 4.70 -7.22
CA ARG A 234 -3.42 5.56 -7.12
C ARG A 234 -2.39 5.27 -8.21
N ALA A 235 -2.23 3.99 -8.59
CA ALA A 235 -1.38 3.61 -9.72
C ALA A 235 -1.87 4.21 -11.05
N ILE A 236 -3.18 4.22 -11.27
CA ILE A 236 -3.81 4.83 -12.45
C ILE A 236 -3.59 6.35 -12.44
N GLY A 237 -3.77 7.03 -11.30
CA GLY A 237 -3.48 8.45 -11.16
C GLY A 237 -2.02 8.80 -11.45
N SER A 238 -1.08 8.01 -10.95
CA SER A 238 0.35 8.14 -11.26
C SER A 238 0.64 7.95 -12.76
N ALA A 239 -0.01 6.96 -13.38
CA ALA A 239 0.14 6.72 -14.82
C ALA A 239 -0.45 7.84 -15.69
N GLU A 240 -1.52 8.52 -15.23
CA GLU A 240 -2.02 9.74 -15.89
C GLU A 240 -0.95 10.84 -15.94
N VAL A 241 -0.24 11.07 -14.84
CA VAL A 241 0.86 12.03 -14.79
C VAL A 241 1.99 11.61 -15.74
N ALA A 242 2.35 10.34 -15.78
CA ALA A 242 3.37 9.85 -16.70
C ALA A 242 2.96 10.03 -18.17
N LEU A 243 1.69 9.76 -18.50
CA LEU A 243 1.15 9.98 -19.85
C LEU A 243 1.13 11.49 -20.21
N GLU A 244 0.77 12.36 -19.29
CA GLU A 244 0.82 13.81 -19.49
C GLU A 244 2.25 14.26 -19.77
N LEU A 245 3.23 13.83 -18.96
CA LEU A 245 4.65 14.14 -19.16
C LEU A 245 5.14 13.62 -20.53
N MET A 246 4.76 12.41 -20.92
CA MET A 246 5.07 11.84 -22.23
C MET A 246 4.53 12.69 -23.38
N CYS A 247 3.26 13.12 -23.29
CA CYS A 247 2.63 13.98 -24.29
C CYS A 247 3.32 15.36 -24.38
N ARG A 248 3.53 16.01 -23.22
CA ARG A 248 4.22 17.33 -23.15
C ARG A 248 5.60 17.24 -23.77
N ARG A 249 6.39 16.20 -23.43
CA ARG A 249 7.70 15.95 -24.01
C ARG A 249 7.64 15.71 -25.51
N GLY A 250 6.62 14.96 -25.96
CA GLY A 250 6.44 14.61 -27.36
C GLY A 250 6.22 15.80 -28.29
N ILE A 251 5.57 16.86 -27.80
CA ILE A 251 5.25 18.09 -28.58
C ILE A 251 6.14 19.28 -28.24
N ASP A 252 7.09 19.14 -27.33
CA ASP A 252 7.98 20.24 -26.90
C ASP A 252 8.79 20.77 -28.10
N PRO A 253 8.62 22.05 -28.47
CA PRO A 253 9.31 22.62 -29.62
C PRO A 253 10.83 22.74 -29.44
N SER A 254 11.32 22.67 -28.19
CA SER A 254 12.76 22.62 -27.90
C SER A 254 13.37 21.23 -28.09
N LYS A 255 12.54 20.18 -28.25
CA LYS A 255 12.93 18.76 -28.34
C LYS A 255 12.64 18.17 -29.72
N VAL A 256 13.06 18.88 -30.75
CA VAL A 256 12.96 18.45 -32.15
C VAL A 256 14.16 17.59 -32.54
N ALA A 257 13.93 16.46 -33.15
CA ALA A 257 14.97 15.60 -33.73
C ALA A 257 14.60 15.22 -35.16
N PHE A 258 15.58 15.17 -36.06
CA PHE A 258 15.37 14.89 -37.50
C PHE A 258 14.26 15.72 -38.14
N GLY A 259 14.13 16.97 -37.72
CA GLY A 259 13.14 17.93 -38.23
C GLY A 259 11.70 17.69 -37.80
N LYS A 260 11.45 16.81 -36.80
CA LYS A 260 10.11 16.43 -36.31
C LYS A 260 10.04 16.51 -34.78
N ASN A 261 8.86 16.80 -34.25
CA ASN A 261 8.58 16.61 -32.83
C ASN A 261 8.75 15.14 -32.44
N LEU A 262 9.18 14.88 -31.20
CA LEU A 262 9.43 13.53 -30.72
C LEU A 262 8.19 12.63 -30.81
N ALA A 263 6.99 13.17 -30.62
CA ALA A 263 5.74 12.41 -30.78
C ALA A 263 5.62 11.77 -32.17
N ASN A 264 6.16 12.38 -33.21
CA ASN A 264 6.08 11.92 -34.61
C ASN A 264 7.29 11.04 -35.03
N LEU A 265 8.09 10.60 -34.08
CA LEU A 265 9.26 9.77 -34.32
C LEU A 265 9.06 8.36 -33.82
N GLY A 266 9.45 7.37 -34.65
CA GLY A 266 9.34 5.95 -34.27
C GLY A 266 7.93 5.56 -33.89
N ALA A 267 7.78 4.83 -32.80
CA ALA A 267 6.51 4.31 -32.27
C ALA A 267 5.87 5.22 -31.20
N ASN A 268 6.35 6.45 -30.99
CA ASN A 268 5.88 7.31 -29.92
C ASN A 268 4.39 7.67 -30.05
N TYR A 269 3.91 7.82 -31.30
CA TYR A 269 2.50 8.08 -31.57
C TYR A 269 1.62 6.92 -31.11
N ASP A 270 2.02 5.71 -31.45
CA ASP A 270 1.32 4.49 -31.06
C ASP A 270 1.38 4.29 -29.54
N TYR A 271 2.54 4.54 -28.90
CA TYR A 271 2.71 4.44 -27.46
C TYR A 271 1.80 5.41 -26.70
N ILE A 272 1.60 6.63 -27.18
CA ILE A 272 0.68 7.60 -26.57
C ILE A 272 -0.77 7.07 -26.68
N ALA A 273 -1.19 6.62 -27.87
CA ALA A 273 -2.52 6.09 -28.10
C ALA A 273 -2.82 4.83 -27.26
N GLU A 274 -1.92 3.86 -27.31
CA GLU A 274 -2.04 2.62 -26.52
C GLU A 274 -2.06 2.90 -25.03
N SER A 275 -1.21 3.83 -24.56
CA SER A 275 -1.19 4.19 -23.14
C SER A 275 -2.54 4.75 -22.68
N ARG A 276 -3.19 5.58 -23.49
CA ARG A 276 -4.52 6.09 -23.19
C ARG A 276 -5.57 4.97 -23.15
N ILE A 277 -5.53 4.06 -24.12
CA ILE A 277 -6.47 2.93 -24.21
C ILE A 277 -6.30 2.00 -23.02
N GLU A 278 -5.06 1.59 -22.74
CA GLU A 278 -4.75 0.68 -21.63
C GLU A 278 -5.09 1.30 -20.27
N LEU A 279 -4.81 2.59 -20.09
CA LEU A 279 -5.10 3.31 -18.85
C LEU A 279 -6.60 3.41 -18.57
N ASN A 280 -7.39 3.72 -19.61
CA ASN A 280 -8.86 3.74 -19.49
C ASN A 280 -9.41 2.35 -19.18
N ALA A 281 -8.88 1.29 -19.82
CA ALA A 281 -9.28 -0.09 -19.54
C ALA A 281 -8.96 -0.46 -18.07
N ALA A 282 -7.78 -0.09 -17.55
CA ALA A 282 -7.41 -0.32 -16.17
C ALA A 282 -8.33 0.42 -15.18
N ARG A 283 -8.69 1.66 -15.48
CA ARG A 283 -9.62 2.46 -14.67
C ARG A 283 -10.99 1.81 -14.60
N PHE A 284 -11.59 1.48 -15.74
CA PHE A 284 -12.92 0.88 -15.76
C PHE A 284 -12.94 -0.48 -15.07
N LEU A 285 -11.93 -1.31 -15.28
CA LEU A 285 -11.83 -2.59 -14.60
C LEU A 285 -11.72 -2.42 -13.07
N THR A 286 -10.99 -1.39 -12.61
CA THR A 286 -10.83 -1.12 -11.17
C THR A 286 -12.11 -0.56 -10.57
N LEU A 287 -12.82 0.32 -11.26
CA LEU A 287 -14.12 0.85 -10.82
C LEU A 287 -15.19 -0.24 -10.76
N ASP A 288 -15.21 -1.18 -11.72
CA ASP A 288 -16.11 -2.34 -11.70
C ASP A 288 -15.84 -3.22 -10.46
N ALA A 289 -14.56 -3.49 -10.16
CA ALA A 289 -14.20 -4.24 -8.97
C ALA A 289 -14.62 -3.52 -7.67
N ALA A 290 -14.51 -2.19 -7.62
CA ALA A 290 -14.95 -1.38 -6.48
C ALA A 290 -16.47 -1.44 -6.30
N ALA A 291 -17.24 -1.21 -7.36
CA ALA A 291 -18.70 -1.29 -7.35
C ALA A 291 -19.19 -2.69 -6.95
N LYS A 292 -18.53 -3.73 -7.46
CA LYS A 292 -18.87 -5.10 -7.10
C LYS A 292 -18.56 -5.40 -5.64
N MET A 293 -17.45 -4.90 -5.12
CA MET A 293 -17.13 -5.05 -3.69
C MET A 293 -18.17 -4.39 -2.79
N ASP A 294 -18.68 -3.21 -3.17
CA ASP A 294 -19.71 -2.50 -2.41
C ASP A 294 -21.07 -3.24 -2.44
N THR A 295 -21.39 -3.92 -3.54
CA THR A 295 -22.69 -4.59 -3.71
C THR A 295 -22.74 -6.01 -3.12
N VAL A 296 -21.67 -6.80 -3.27
CA VAL A 296 -21.66 -8.23 -2.90
C VAL A 296 -20.57 -8.59 -1.88
N GLY A 297 -19.76 -7.62 -1.48
CA GLY A 297 -18.69 -7.79 -0.49
C GLY A 297 -17.39 -8.37 -1.05
N ASN A 298 -16.33 -8.19 -0.26
CA ASN A 298 -14.95 -8.53 -0.62
C ASN A 298 -14.76 -10.00 -1.04
N LYS A 299 -15.44 -10.95 -0.35
CA LYS A 299 -15.28 -12.39 -0.61
C LYS A 299 -15.81 -12.80 -1.99
N ILE A 300 -16.94 -12.23 -2.41
CA ILE A 300 -17.56 -12.53 -3.72
C ILE A 300 -16.81 -11.80 -4.84
N ALA A 301 -16.38 -10.56 -4.60
CA ALA A 301 -15.60 -9.75 -5.55
C ALA A 301 -14.11 -10.16 -5.63
N ALA A 302 -13.68 -11.24 -4.97
CA ALA A 302 -12.28 -11.62 -4.86
C ALA A 302 -11.58 -11.84 -6.22
N SER A 303 -12.32 -12.36 -7.23
CA SER A 303 -11.78 -12.55 -8.58
C SER A 303 -11.49 -11.22 -9.28
N GLU A 304 -12.40 -10.26 -9.20
CA GLU A 304 -12.27 -8.93 -9.80
C GLU A 304 -11.14 -8.15 -9.13
N ILE A 305 -11.06 -8.22 -7.79
CA ILE A 305 -9.96 -7.63 -7.02
C ILE A 305 -8.60 -8.25 -7.42
N ALA A 306 -8.54 -9.55 -7.69
CA ALA A 306 -7.32 -10.19 -8.17
C ALA A 306 -6.96 -9.76 -9.60
N GLN A 307 -7.93 -9.58 -10.48
CA GLN A 307 -7.71 -9.12 -11.86
C GLN A 307 -7.08 -7.72 -11.89
N ILE A 308 -7.65 -6.77 -11.15
CA ILE A 308 -7.14 -5.39 -11.13
C ILE A 308 -5.75 -5.31 -10.55
N LYS A 309 -5.45 -6.13 -9.52
CA LYS A 309 -4.14 -6.14 -8.86
C LYS A 309 -3.01 -6.65 -9.78
N VAL A 310 -3.34 -7.46 -10.80
CA VAL A 310 -2.42 -7.81 -11.88
C VAL A 310 -2.40 -6.71 -12.94
N PHE A 311 -3.56 -6.27 -13.39
CA PHE A 311 -3.67 -5.46 -14.61
C PHE A 311 -3.20 -4.01 -14.39
N ALA A 312 -3.73 -3.31 -13.38
CA ALA A 312 -3.48 -1.87 -13.20
C ALA A 312 -1.98 -1.55 -12.93
N PRO A 313 -1.24 -2.24 -12.03
CA PRO A 313 0.18 -1.96 -11.84
C PRO A 313 1.04 -2.27 -13.07
N ASN A 314 0.69 -3.28 -13.85
CA ASN A 314 1.42 -3.61 -15.08
C ASN A 314 1.21 -2.56 -16.16
N VAL A 315 -0.03 -2.07 -16.33
CA VAL A 315 -0.35 -0.97 -17.25
C VAL A 315 0.39 0.31 -16.82
N ALA A 316 0.33 0.66 -15.54
CA ALA A 316 1.00 1.84 -15.02
C ALA A 316 2.52 1.80 -15.24
N LEU A 317 3.16 0.67 -14.96
CA LEU A 317 4.60 0.48 -15.23
C LEU A 317 4.94 0.67 -16.70
N LYS A 318 4.15 0.09 -17.60
CA LYS A 318 4.34 0.18 -19.04
C LYS A 318 4.25 1.63 -19.54
N ILE A 319 3.29 2.40 -19.00
CA ILE A 319 3.13 3.82 -19.34
C ILE A 319 4.30 4.66 -18.82
N ILE A 320 4.74 4.42 -17.57
CA ILE A 320 5.89 5.11 -16.98
C ILE A 320 7.18 4.80 -17.78
N ASP A 321 7.39 3.54 -18.17
CA ASP A 321 8.52 3.11 -18.99
C ASP A 321 8.55 3.82 -20.36
N ARG A 322 7.42 3.88 -21.05
CA ARG A 322 7.26 4.64 -22.29
C ARG A 322 7.54 6.13 -22.11
N ALA A 323 7.10 6.72 -21.00
CA ALA A 323 7.39 8.10 -20.65
C ALA A 323 8.89 8.33 -20.38
N ILE A 324 9.56 7.42 -19.68
CA ILE A 324 11.01 7.44 -19.51
C ILE A 324 11.71 7.42 -20.87
N GLN A 325 11.29 6.53 -21.74
CA GLN A 325 11.92 6.33 -23.06
C GLN A 325 11.88 7.61 -23.92
N ILE A 326 10.75 8.31 -23.97
CA ILE A 326 10.65 9.56 -24.75
C ILE A 326 11.43 10.72 -24.12
N HIS A 327 11.68 10.67 -22.80
CA HIS A 327 12.51 11.66 -22.11
C HIS A 327 14.01 11.39 -22.28
N GLY A 328 14.40 10.17 -22.66
CA GLY A 328 15.80 9.77 -22.82
C GLY A 328 16.54 9.82 -21.47
N GLY A 329 17.79 10.28 -21.46
CA GLY A 329 18.61 10.36 -20.24
C GLY A 329 17.99 11.20 -19.12
N GLU A 330 17.17 12.18 -19.43
CA GLU A 330 16.42 12.97 -18.44
C GLU A 330 15.38 12.10 -17.71
N GLY A 331 14.74 11.16 -18.40
CA GLY A 331 13.71 10.28 -17.83
C GLY A 331 14.22 9.29 -16.77
N VAL A 332 15.50 8.92 -16.82
CA VAL A 332 16.13 8.03 -15.82
C VAL A 332 16.82 8.82 -14.69
N SER A 333 16.77 10.14 -14.74
CA SER A 333 17.40 11.02 -13.77
C SER A 333 16.40 11.59 -12.76
N GLN A 334 16.91 12.29 -11.74
CA GLN A 334 16.12 13.04 -10.78
C GLN A 334 15.49 14.33 -11.32
N LEU A 335 15.73 14.68 -12.59
CA LEU A 335 15.17 15.88 -13.24
C LEU A 335 13.69 15.72 -13.59
N THR A 336 13.22 14.48 -13.65
CA THR A 336 11.80 14.14 -13.78
C THR A 336 11.39 13.21 -12.63
N PRO A 337 10.11 13.12 -12.27
CA PRO A 337 9.64 12.14 -11.27
C PRO A 337 9.60 10.70 -11.80
N LEU A 338 9.83 10.47 -13.09
CA LEU A 338 9.54 9.19 -13.76
C LEU A 338 10.35 8.03 -13.21
N ALA A 339 11.63 8.21 -12.89
CA ALA A 339 12.48 7.16 -12.35
C ALA A 339 11.98 6.69 -10.96
N SER A 340 11.63 7.62 -10.07
CA SER A 340 11.05 7.28 -8.77
C SER A 340 9.65 6.68 -8.92
N MET A 341 8.82 7.20 -9.80
CA MET A 341 7.50 6.64 -10.11
C MET A 341 7.62 5.19 -10.59
N TYR A 342 8.60 4.88 -11.46
CA TYR A 342 8.86 3.52 -11.92
C TYR A 342 9.24 2.59 -10.75
N ALA A 343 10.16 3.03 -9.91
CA ALA A 343 10.60 2.26 -8.74
C ALA A 343 9.43 1.93 -7.80
N HIS A 344 8.66 2.92 -7.40
CA HIS A 344 7.49 2.72 -6.52
C HIS A 344 6.41 1.86 -7.18
N MET A 345 6.10 2.09 -8.45
CA MET A 345 5.11 1.31 -9.18
C MET A 345 5.51 -0.15 -9.31
N ARG A 346 6.83 -0.44 -9.45
CA ARG A 346 7.33 -1.81 -9.54
C ARG A 346 7.03 -2.62 -8.27
N THR A 347 6.99 -1.97 -7.10
CA THR A 347 6.67 -2.62 -5.83
C THR A 347 5.24 -3.15 -5.78
N LEU A 348 4.28 -2.48 -6.42
CA LEU A 348 2.87 -2.89 -6.43
C LEU A 348 2.61 -4.23 -7.11
N ARG A 349 3.54 -4.71 -7.94
CA ARG A 349 3.47 -6.06 -8.51
C ARG A 349 3.90 -7.16 -7.53
N LEU A 350 4.39 -6.76 -6.35
CA LEU A 350 4.89 -7.64 -5.29
C LEU A 350 4.06 -7.50 -4.00
N ALA A 351 3.80 -6.25 -3.58
CA ALA A 351 3.06 -5.94 -2.36
C ALA A 351 1.59 -6.39 -2.44
N ASP A 352 0.98 -6.70 -1.31
CA ASP A 352 -0.41 -7.16 -1.16
C ASP A 352 -0.75 -8.42 -2.00
N GLY A 353 0.26 -9.25 -2.21
CA GLY A 353 0.24 -10.43 -3.07
C GLY A 353 0.87 -10.14 -4.45
N PRO A 354 1.87 -10.93 -4.86
CA PRO A 354 2.49 -10.79 -6.18
C PRO A 354 1.54 -11.21 -7.31
N ASP A 355 1.89 -10.77 -8.54
CA ASP A 355 1.11 -11.07 -9.75
C ASP A 355 0.73 -12.56 -9.85
N GLU A 356 1.63 -13.47 -9.47
CA GLU A 356 1.45 -14.92 -9.55
C GLU A 356 0.34 -15.43 -8.62
N VAL A 357 0.25 -14.87 -7.41
CA VAL A 357 -0.81 -15.20 -6.44
C VAL A 357 -2.16 -14.79 -6.99
N HIS A 358 -2.25 -13.60 -7.56
CA HIS A 358 -3.49 -13.08 -8.12
C HIS A 358 -3.90 -13.81 -9.41
N ARG A 359 -2.95 -14.09 -10.32
CA ARG A 359 -3.20 -14.92 -11.52
C ARG A 359 -3.72 -16.30 -11.15
N ARG A 360 -3.12 -16.92 -10.13
CA ARG A 360 -3.61 -18.20 -9.60
C ARG A 360 -5.04 -18.09 -9.09
N ALA A 361 -5.38 -17.01 -8.37
CA ALA A 361 -6.73 -16.79 -7.84
C ALA A 361 -7.75 -16.66 -8.98
N VAL A 362 -7.46 -15.84 -10.00
CA VAL A 362 -8.29 -15.67 -11.20
C VAL A 362 -8.49 -17.00 -11.93
N ALA A 363 -7.41 -17.72 -12.21
CA ALA A 363 -7.48 -19.00 -12.92
C ALA A 363 -8.29 -20.05 -12.16
N ARG A 364 -8.11 -20.14 -10.84
CA ARG A 364 -8.91 -21.07 -9.99
C ARG A 364 -10.39 -20.71 -9.98
N HIS A 365 -10.72 -19.44 -9.92
CA HIS A 365 -12.10 -18.99 -9.99
C HIS A 365 -12.72 -19.36 -11.33
N GLU A 366 -12.03 -19.11 -12.43
CA GLU A 366 -12.52 -19.42 -13.77
C GLU A 366 -12.70 -20.93 -13.97
N LEU A 367 -11.69 -21.72 -13.66
CA LEU A 367 -11.76 -23.19 -13.76
C LEU A 367 -12.85 -23.79 -12.86
N GLY A 368 -13.07 -23.19 -11.69
CA GLY A 368 -14.11 -23.65 -10.75
C GLY A 368 -15.53 -23.65 -11.30
N LYS A 369 -15.79 -22.86 -12.35
CA LYS A 369 -17.09 -22.82 -13.04
C LYS A 369 -17.38 -24.12 -13.82
N TYR A 370 -16.33 -24.87 -14.18
CA TYR A 370 -16.40 -26.06 -15.03
C TYR A 370 -16.09 -27.36 -14.28
N ILE A 371 -15.70 -27.28 -12.99
CA ILE A 371 -15.48 -28.49 -12.17
C ILE A 371 -16.85 -28.93 -11.61
N ALA A 372 -17.26 -30.15 -11.95
CA ALA A 372 -18.48 -30.73 -11.41
C ALA A 372 -18.42 -30.73 -9.86
N LYS A 373 -19.50 -30.28 -9.24
CA LYS A 373 -19.63 -30.29 -7.77
C LYS A 373 -19.89 -31.73 -7.28
#